data_8915360b01481c2830a3566f66b09b3c
#
_entry.id   8915360b01481c2830a3566f66b09b3c
#
_cell.length_a   1.000
_cell.length_b   1.000
_cell.length_c   1.000
_cell.angle_alpha   90.00
_cell.angle_beta   90.00
_cell.angle_gamma   90.00
#
_symmetry.space_group_name_H-M   'P 1'
#
loop_
_entity.id
_entity.type
_entity.pdbx_description
1 polymer ?
#
loop_
_entity_poly.entity_id
_entity_poly.type
_entity_poly.pdbx_seq_one_letter_code
_entity_poly.pdbx_strand_id
1 'polypeptide(L)'
;MKISKLLNKNFFLIFILIFSLYVGNLKAEEEPIDIWKLETPNEQNSLETIIEENDSVDNSIIQINENITQDIEIINDNKIEEENTIVGLYDPDENGLKIDMWLPSDGKQIKEILNRLNKIKLSNDANEILEIALLTNSYFPKANISEGDFINFKIEYLIKNNDKELIKSYLLNNSNKTYHAKLIKYYVDENLAESDLESACEILDNTNTFNDDYLNKFKIYCLINQDKRDEAQLHFDLIKETGFKDNFYEDKFNFFMGYISDVDKEISEKTILDFHLSHRSNLNFVYQPTKKTSRTIWRYLSSANLLENINTIDLEDYDKISLIEQATHDNNYSEKELLELYKRFQFNINQLLNVRETYKLLPSFEGRALLYQRLLLSSEPENILDLSFKLKQSFLDEKIGNAFNEELKGILAKINFEDVPSNYSTFYSNNLNNQKKRTFDIEINNKIIHQSKLLNYFIKKNEISKIEKDTNSLLKSIKKNKKYFVSINDLILLESLISDGVQISKKYQSLFEFEQSNIPTDIQLLINNSEIGLVLLRLVEIIGQDDIKSLDPDTLYFMITTLNQLDIDPIRNDILLKVLPLKV
;
A
#
# COMPACT_ATOMS: atom_id res chain seq x y z
N MET A 1 -35.01 30.99 5.04
CA MET A 1 -35.77 31.08 6.32
C MET A 1 -34.84 30.59 7.44
N LYS A 2 -34.63 31.43 8.43
CA LYS A 2 -33.63 31.27 9.50
C LYS A 2 -34.01 30.14 10.46
N ILE A 3 -33.06 29.21 10.73
CA ILE A 3 -33.01 28.48 11.98
C ILE A 3 -31.54 28.45 12.43
N SER A 4 -31.16 29.48 13.18
CA SER A 4 -29.99 29.46 14.04
C SER A 4 -30.48 29.82 15.45
N LYS A 5 -29.84 29.20 16.43
CA LYS A 5 -29.94 29.42 17.87
C LYS A 5 -30.85 28.44 18.61
N LEU A 6 -30.14 27.49 19.23
CA LEU A 6 -30.36 27.10 20.64
C LEU A 6 -29.31 26.01 20.99
N LEU A 7 -28.03 26.40 21.09
CA LEU A 7 -27.08 25.66 21.92
C LEU A 7 -27.15 26.30 23.31
N ASN A 8 -27.75 25.55 24.20
CA ASN A 8 -28.09 25.99 25.56
C ASN A 8 -26.79 26.10 26.39
N LYS A 9 -26.51 27.32 26.86
CA LYS A 9 -25.35 27.68 27.69
C LYS A 9 -25.22 26.83 28.97
N ASN A 10 -26.29 26.15 29.36
CA ASN A 10 -26.35 25.28 30.53
C ASN A 10 -25.74 23.89 30.32
N PHE A 11 -25.61 23.44 29.08
CA PHE A 11 -24.96 22.13 28.76
C PHE A 11 -23.45 22.18 28.92
N PHE A 12 -22.86 23.35 28.64
CA PHE A 12 -21.41 23.57 28.78
C PHE A 12 -20.98 23.65 30.25
N LEU A 13 -21.83 24.21 31.11
CA LEU A 13 -21.59 24.26 32.56
C LEU A 13 -21.71 22.89 33.24
N ILE A 14 -22.61 22.03 32.79
CA ILE A 14 -22.74 20.64 33.28
C ILE A 14 -21.54 19.81 32.90
N PHE A 15 -20.96 20.00 31.69
CA PHE A 15 -19.77 19.27 31.25
C PHE A 15 -18.51 19.65 32.04
N ILE A 16 -18.37 20.92 32.41
CA ILE A 16 -17.27 21.41 33.27
C ILE A 16 -17.42 20.88 34.71
N LEU A 17 -18.62 20.75 35.22
CA LEU A 17 -18.87 20.24 36.57
C LEU A 17 -18.64 18.73 36.69
N ILE A 18 -18.91 17.97 35.63
CA ILE A 18 -18.60 16.51 35.56
C ILE A 18 -17.09 16.29 35.43
N PHE A 19 -16.37 17.15 34.71
CA PHE A 19 -14.92 17.02 34.56
C PHE A 19 -14.16 17.38 35.85
N SER A 20 -14.69 18.28 36.69
CA SER A 20 -14.08 18.64 37.96
C SER A 20 -14.26 17.59 39.08
N LEU A 21 -15.19 16.65 38.92
CA LEU A 21 -15.39 15.55 39.86
C LEU A 21 -14.51 14.32 39.60
N TYR A 22 -13.81 14.29 38.46
CA TYR A 22 -12.92 13.19 38.12
C TYR A 22 -11.44 13.45 38.43
N VAL A 23 -11.07 14.61 38.94
CA VAL A 23 -9.67 14.98 39.28
C VAL A 23 -9.39 14.93 40.77
N GLY A 24 -10.14 14.17 41.53
CA GLY A 24 -9.89 13.96 42.95
C GLY A 24 -9.50 12.52 43.27
N ASN A 25 -8.23 12.35 43.67
CA ASN A 25 -7.59 11.16 44.26
C ASN A 25 -6.72 10.30 43.33
N LEU A 26 -5.55 10.81 43.03
CA LEU A 26 -4.37 10.00 42.80
C LEU A 26 -3.30 10.47 43.81
N LYS A 27 -3.24 9.84 44.96
CA LYS A 27 -2.04 9.80 45.78
C LYS A 27 -1.19 8.64 45.26
N ALA A 28 -0.10 8.95 44.66
CA ALA A 28 1.00 8.03 44.43
C ALA A 28 2.17 8.48 45.32
N GLU A 29 2.35 7.81 46.41
CA GLU A 29 3.62 7.71 47.13
C GLU A 29 4.10 6.31 46.90
N GLU A 30 5.02 6.12 46.00
CA GLU A 30 5.90 4.97 45.94
C GLU A 30 7.35 5.48 45.88
N GLU A 31 8.10 5.19 46.97
CA GLU A 31 9.52 5.45 47.02
C GLU A 31 10.27 4.55 46.04
N PRO A 32 11.43 4.97 45.50
CA PRO A 32 12.19 4.16 44.54
C PRO A 32 12.76 2.91 45.20
N ILE A 33 12.45 1.75 44.63
CA ILE A 33 12.93 0.45 45.04
C ILE A 33 14.40 0.29 44.59
N ASP A 34 15.29 0.09 45.56
CA ASP A 34 16.70 -0.21 45.35
C ASP A 34 16.87 -1.67 44.89
N ILE A 35 17.13 -1.86 43.59
CA ILE A 35 17.26 -3.18 42.93
C ILE A 35 18.54 -3.95 43.31
N TRP A 36 19.38 -3.45 44.20
CA TRP A 36 20.65 -4.09 44.58
C TRP A 36 20.62 -4.83 45.91
N LYS A 37 19.46 -4.99 46.57
CA LYS A 37 19.32 -5.85 47.76
C LYS A 37 18.68 -7.17 47.38
N LEU A 38 19.52 -8.16 47.16
CA LEU A 38 19.18 -9.57 47.14
C LEU A 38 18.86 -10.01 48.57
N GLU A 39 17.59 -10.17 48.90
CA GLU A 39 17.15 -10.91 50.08
C GLU A 39 16.63 -12.29 49.66
N THR A 40 17.29 -13.30 50.24
CA THR A 40 16.92 -14.71 50.18
C THR A 40 15.58 -14.96 50.86
N PRO A 41 14.71 -15.81 50.32
CA PRO A 41 13.44 -16.14 50.99
C PRO A 41 13.68 -17.09 52.17
N ASN A 42 13.19 -16.69 53.33
CA ASN A 42 13.06 -17.53 54.51
C ASN A 42 11.86 -18.47 54.37
N GLU A 43 12.18 -19.73 54.65
CA GLU A 43 11.20 -20.78 54.86
C GLU A 43 10.45 -20.59 56.19
N GLN A 44 9.19 -20.96 56.25
CA GLN A 44 8.62 -21.57 57.46
C GLN A 44 7.36 -22.41 57.16
N ASN A 45 7.48 -23.63 57.69
CA ASN A 45 6.50 -24.55 58.26
C ASN A 45 5.94 -25.62 57.33
N SER A 46 5.89 -26.85 57.72
CA SER A 46 6.23 -27.68 58.89
C SER A 46 5.95 -29.15 58.53
N LEU A 47 6.60 -30.03 59.03
CA LEU A 47 6.47 -31.08 60.05
C LEU A 47 7.11 -32.40 59.61
N GLU A 48 8.05 -32.83 60.45
CA GLU A 48 8.27 -34.16 61.06
C GLU A 48 8.49 -35.37 60.11
N THR A 49 9.47 -36.21 60.29
CA THR A 49 10.15 -36.80 61.48
C THR A 49 11.35 -37.65 61.04
N ILE A 50 12.47 -37.51 61.80
CA ILE A 50 13.25 -38.58 62.49
C ILE A 50 14.25 -39.43 61.67
N ILE A 51 15.50 -39.31 62.06
CA ILE A 51 16.58 -40.09 62.71
C ILE A 51 17.69 -40.59 61.78
N GLU A 52 18.81 -40.18 62.15
CA GLU A 52 20.12 -40.56 62.70
C GLU A 52 21.29 -40.70 61.70
N GLU A 53 22.27 -39.89 62.01
CA GLU A 53 23.67 -40.16 62.37
C GLU A 53 24.51 -41.05 61.42
N ASN A 54 25.59 -40.60 60.89
CA ASN A 54 26.92 -40.53 61.46
C ASN A 54 27.99 -40.19 60.40
N ASP A 55 28.85 -39.27 60.85
CA ASP A 55 30.28 -39.14 60.69
C ASP A 55 31.08 -39.76 59.52
N SER A 56 31.88 -38.96 58.96
CA SER A 56 33.34 -38.87 59.00
C SER A 56 34.01 -38.59 57.65
N VAL A 57 34.83 -37.59 57.75
CA VAL A 57 36.01 -37.21 56.95
C VAL A 57 36.72 -38.40 56.30
N ASP A 58 37.09 -38.33 55.01
CA ASP A 58 38.53 -38.44 54.66
C ASP A 58 38.85 -38.02 53.22
N ASN A 59 39.98 -37.36 53.09
CA ASN A 59 40.67 -37.04 51.83
C ASN A 59 41.28 -38.31 51.23
N SER A 60 41.08 -38.53 49.93
CA SER A 60 42.12 -39.21 49.15
C SER A 60 41.95 -38.97 47.62
N ILE A 61 43.04 -38.55 47.08
CA ILE A 61 43.43 -38.52 45.68
C ILE A 61 43.25 -39.90 45.06
N ILE A 62 42.52 -40.01 43.93
CA ILE A 62 42.59 -41.22 43.11
C ILE A 62 42.73 -40.86 41.62
N GLN A 63 43.72 -41.58 41.11
CA GLN A 63 44.27 -41.65 39.80
C GLN A 63 43.21 -42.01 38.72
N ILE A 64 43.49 -41.47 37.55
CA ILE A 64 42.91 -41.82 36.26
C ILE A 64 43.15 -43.30 35.95
N ASN A 65 42.10 -44.02 35.64
CA ASN A 65 42.17 -45.23 34.82
C ASN A 65 41.22 -45.12 33.61
N GLU A 66 41.83 -45.27 32.46
CA GLU A 66 41.20 -45.38 31.15
C GLU A 66 40.36 -46.66 31.03
N ASN A 67 39.39 -46.58 30.12
CA ASN A 67 38.60 -47.66 29.54
C ASN A 67 37.28 -48.03 30.20
N ILE A 68 36.22 -47.33 29.79
CA ILE A 68 34.94 -47.94 29.37
C ILE A 68 34.35 -47.05 28.28
N THR A 69 34.48 -47.47 27.04
CA THR A 69 33.65 -47.02 25.95
C THR A 69 32.24 -47.57 26.18
N GLN A 70 31.35 -46.74 26.69
CA GLN A 70 29.91 -46.91 26.51
C GLN A 70 29.45 -45.77 25.59
N ASP A 71 28.94 -46.15 24.45
CA ASP A 71 28.23 -45.29 23.53
C ASP A 71 27.10 -44.60 24.27
N ILE A 72 27.32 -43.35 24.65
CA ILE A 72 26.26 -42.44 25.01
C ILE A 72 25.74 -41.93 23.66
N GLU A 73 24.69 -42.54 23.16
CA GLU A 73 23.82 -41.89 22.18
C GLU A 73 23.37 -40.57 22.81
N ILE A 74 24.05 -39.49 22.42
CA ILE A 74 23.53 -38.14 22.61
C ILE A 74 22.32 -38.07 21.66
N ILE A 75 21.14 -38.34 22.20
CA ILE A 75 19.89 -37.96 21.56
C ILE A 75 19.92 -36.43 21.50
N ASN A 76 20.45 -35.91 20.40
CA ASN A 76 20.27 -34.51 20.00
C ASN A 76 18.81 -34.34 19.60
N ASP A 77 17.89 -34.33 20.55
CA ASP A 77 16.52 -33.87 20.42
C ASP A 77 16.46 -32.34 20.52
N ASN A 78 17.40 -31.66 19.88
CA ASN A 78 17.23 -30.29 19.50
C ASN A 78 16.76 -30.28 18.02
N LYS A 79 15.58 -30.81 17.74
CA LYS A 79 14.73 -30.15 16.75
C LYS A 79 14.41 -28.77 17.31
N ILE A 80 15.24 -27.80 16.95
CA ILE A 80 14.80 -26.41 16.87
C ILE A 80 13.63 -26.52 15.89
N GLU A 81 12.40 -26.50 16.39
CA GLU A 81 11.24 -26.21 15.57
C GLU A 81 11.60 -24.88 14.93
N GLU A 82 11.90 -24.90 13.62
CA GLU A 82 12.00 -23.69 12.84
C GLU A 82 10.67 -22.99 13.04
N GLU A 83 10.63 -21.96 13.88
CA GLU A 83 9.45 -21.13 14.06
C GLU A 83 9.11 -20.60 12.68
N ASN A 84 8.03 -21.13 12.11
CA ASN A 84 7.56 -20.69 10.81
C ASN A 84 7.25 -19.20 10.88
N THR A 85 8.12 -18.40 10.30
CA THR A 85 8.02 -16.94 10.32
C THR A 85 6.82 -16.51 9.48
N ILE A 86 5.95 -15.68 10.05
CA ILE A 86 4.78 -15.12 9.36
C ILE A 86 5.11 -13.71 8.93
N VAL A 87 4.86 -13.36 7.68
CA VAL A 87 5.04 -12.01 7.13
C VAL A 87 3.87 -11.63 6.22
N GLY A 88 3.23 -10.52 6.54
CA GLY A 88 2.11 -9.98 5.78
C GLY A 88 1.47 -8.80 6.49
N LEU A 89 0.27 -8.45 6.07
CA LEU A 89 -0.53 -7.35 6.60
C LEU A 89 -1.97 -7.78 6.89
N TYR A 90 -2.60 -8.50 5.94
CA TYR A 90 -4.01 -8.87 6.04
C TYR A 90 -4.21 -10.16 6.81
N ASP A 91 -5.30 -10.24 7.57
CA ASP A 91 -5.73 -11.49 8.19
C ASP A 91 -6.18 -12.48 7.10
N PRO A 92 -5.66 -13.73 7.08
CA PRO A 92 -6.09 -14.73 6.12
C PRO A 92 -7.59 -14.96 6.09
N ASP A 93 -8.23 -15.00 7.26
CA ASP A 93 -9.66 -15.31 7.39
C ASP A 93 -10.55 -14.22 6.77
N GLU A 94 -10.11 -12.96 6.77
CA GLU A 94 -10.85 -11.86 6.14
C GLU A 94 -11.03 -12.06 4.63
N ASN A 95 -10.04 -12.69 3.99
CA ASN A 95 -10.04 -12.94 2.55
C ASN A 95 -10.38 -14.40 2.18
N GLY A 96 -10.77 -15.23 3.16
CA GLY A 96 -11.03 -16.64 2.96
C GLY A 96 -9.80 -17.46 2.61
N LEU A 97 -8.62 -16.98 3.01
CA LEU A 97 -7.34 -17.61 2.75
C LEU A 97 -6.85 -18.37 3.98
N LYS A 98 -5.80 -19.16 3.81
CA LYS A 98 -5.18 -19.91 4.89
C LYS A 98 -3.76 -19.43 5.11
N ILE A 99 -3.29 -19.50 6.35
CA ILE A 99 -1.94 -19.08 6.71
C ILE A 99 -0.84 -19.91 6.00
N ASP A 100 -1.16 -21.12 5.59
CA ASP A 100 -0.28 -22.05 4.87
C ASP A 100 -0.42 -21.99 3.33
N MET A 101 -1.11 -20.99 2.79
CA MET A 101 -1.46 -20.87 1.38
C MET A 101 -0.27 -20.92 0.41
N TRP A 102 0.93 -20.54 0.86
CA TRP A 102 2.16 -20.59 0.07
C TRP A 102 3.04 -21.80 0.40
N LEU A 103 2.81 -22.47 1.53
CA LEU A 103 3.68 -23.50 2.05
C LEU A 103 3.96 -24.66 1.09
N PRO A 104 2.94 -25.21 0.37
CA PRO A 104 3.13 -26.29 -0.58
C PRO A 104 3.67 -25.83 -1.95
N SER A 105 3.73 -24.52 -2.20
CA SER A 105 4.00 -23.96 -3.52
C SER A 105 5.49 -24.04 -3.90
N ASP A 106 5.78 -24.31 -5.18
CA ASP A 106 7.14 -24.27 -5.73
C ASP A 106 7.60 -22.82 -5.99
N GLY A 107 8.60 -22.38 -5.24
CA GLY A 107 9.18 -21.04 -5.36
C GLY A 107 9.72 -20.70 -6.74
N LYS A 108 10.15 -21.68 -7.56
CA LYS A 108 10.56 -21.43 -8.94
C LYS A 108 9.38 -20.96 -9.79
N GLN A 109 8.21 -21.60 -9.65
CA GLN A 109 7.00 -21.19 -10.36
C GLN A 109 6.53 -19.81 -9.89
N ILE A 110 6.57 -19.54 -8.58
CA ILE A 110 6.27 -18.22 -8.00
C ILE A 110 7.15 -17.14 -8.65
N LYS A 111 8.48 -17.34 -8.68
CA LYS A 111 9.44 -16.40 -9.30
C LYS A 111 9.12 -16.17 -10.78
N GLU A 112 8.84 -17.21 -11.54
CA GLU A 112 8.54 -17.12 -12.97
C GLU A 112 7.26 -16.30 -13.22
N ILE A 113 6.18 -16.55 -12.47
CA ILE A 113 4.91 -15.83 -12.63
C ILE A 113 5.08 -14.37 -12.20
N LEU A 114 5.62 -14.09 -11.02
CA LEU A 114 5.80 -12.72 -10.52
C LEU A 114 6.71 -11.89 -11.43
N ASN A 115 7.77 -12.49 -12.00
CA ASN A 115 8.62 -11.82 -12.98
C ASN A 115 7.89 -11.49 -14.30
N ARG A 116 6.88 -12.27 -14.70
CA ARG A 116 6.02 -11.94 -15.84
C ARG A 116 5.05 -10.82 -15.49
N LEU A 117 4.38 -10.91 -14.35
CA LEU A 117 3.43 -9.90 -13.87
C LEU A 117 4.09 -8.53 -13.66
N ASN A 118 5.34 -8.50 -13.22
CA ASN A 118 6.09 -7.24 -13.05
C ASN A 118 6.36 -6.50 -14.37
N LYS A 119 6.34 -7.19 -15.51
CA LYS A 119 6.59 -6.59 -16.84
C LYS A 119 5.37 -5.98 -17.49
N ILE A 120 4.18 -6.23 -16.96
CA ILE A 120 2.91 -5.74 -17.50
C ILE A 120 2.27 -4.75 -16.54
N LYS A 121 1.43 -3.88 -17.07
CA LYS A 121 0.57 -3.03 -16.26
C LYS A 121 -0.72 -3.78 -15.99
N LEU A 122 -0.86 -4.31 -14.78
CA LEU A 122 -2.07 -5.01 -14.36
C LEU A 122 -3.28 -4.07 -14.34
N SER A 123 -4.47 -4.64 -14.58
CA SER A 123 -5.73 -3.95 -14.29
C SER A 123 -5.88 -3.73 -12.79
N ASN A 124 -6.82 -2.87 -12.40
CA ASN A 124 -7.08 -2.62 -10.99
C ASN A 124 -7.57 -3.88 -10.26
N ASP A 125 -8.43 -4.67 -10.91
CA ASP A 125 -8.96 -5.92 -10.36
C ASP A 125 -7.85 -6.97 -10.18
N ALA A 126 -6.97 -7.13 -11.19
CA ALA A 126 -5.83 -8.03 -11.10
C ALA A 126 -4.85 -7.60 -10.01
N ASN A 127 -4.62 -6.29 -9.87
CA ASN A 127 -3.73 -5.74 -8.84
C ASN A 127 -4.29 -5.94 -7.43
N GLU A 128 -5.62 -5.81 -7.24
CA GLU A 128 -6.28 -6.05 -5.95
C GLU A 128 -6.13 -7.52 -5.50
N ILE A 129 -6.34 -8.48 -6.41
CA ILE A 129 -6.13 -9.90 -6.10
C ILE A 129 -4.65 -10.19 -5.81
N LEU A 130 -3.73 -9.59 -6.57
CA LEU A 130 -2.28 -9.74 -6.35
C LEU A 130 -1.88 -9.17 -4.99
N GLU A 131 -2.43 -8.02 -4.59
CA GLU A 131 -2.20 -7.40 -3.29
C GLU A 131 -2.63 -8.31 -2.15
N ILE A 132 -3.87 -8.82 -2.22
CA ILE A 132 -4.39 -9.77 -1.24
C ILE A 132 -3.48 -11.02 -1.17
N ALA A 133 -3.12 -11.59 -2.32
CA ALA A 133 -2.28 -12.79 -2.36
C ALA A 133 -0.89 -12.57 -1.75
N LEU A 134 -0.25 -11.42 -2.04
CA LEU A 134 1.10 -11.13 -1.56
C LEU A 134 1.12 -10.63 -0.11
N LEU A 135 0.14 -9.80 0.29
CA LEU A 135 0.17 -9.13 1.60
C LEU A 135 -0.62 -9.85 2.70
N THR A 136 -1.33 -10.94 2.40
CA THR A 136 -1.94 -11.77 3.44
C THR A 136 -0.86 -12.44 4.29
N ASN A 137 -1.08 -12.46 5.60
CA ASN A 137 -0.22 -13.12 6.59
C ASN A 137 -0.11 -14.61 6.25
N SER A 138 1.10 -15.09 6.03
CA SER A 138 1.33 -16.46 5.58
C SER A 138 2.72 -16.97 5.91
N TYR A 139 2.86 -18.28 5.97
CA TYR A 139 4.13 -18.96 5.97
C TYR A 139 4.80 -18.88 4.59
N PHE A 140 6.12 -19.01 4.56
CA PHE A 140 6.89 -19.01 3.33
C PHE A 140 6.79 -20.34 2.57
N PRO A 141 6.92 -20.30 1.22
CA PRO A 141 7.13 -21.52 0.42
C PRO A 141 8.39 -22.24 0.86
N LYS A 142 8.34 -23.57 1.03
CA LYS A 142 9.51 -24.35 1.47
C LYS A 142 10.43 -24.78 0.32
N ALA A 143 9.93 -24.81 -0.91
CA ALA A 143 10.66 -25.36 -2.05
C ALA A 143 11.20 -24.25 -2.98
N ASN A 144 12.46 -24.34 -3.36
CA ASN A 144 13.10 -23.59 -4.45
C ASN A 144 13.09 -22.06 -4.35
N ILE A 145 12.89 -21.49 -3.14
CA ILE A 145 12.95 -20.06 -2.85
C ILE A 145 13.44 -19.84 -1.42
N SER A 146 14.25 -18.81 -1.21
CA SER A 146 14.59 -18.36 0.13
C SER A 146 13.52 -17.41 0.70
N GLU A 147 13.43 -17.32 2.04
CA GLU A 147 12.55 -16.34 2.70
C GLU A 147 12.82 -14.91 2.21
N GLY A 148 14.11 -14.52 2.14
CA GLY A 148 14.51 -13.20 1.67
C GLY A 148 14.07 -12.91 0.24
N ASP A 149 14.14 -13.87 -0.67
CA ASP A 149 13.68 -13.70 -2.05
C ASP A 149 12.15 -13.53 -2.09
N PHE A 150 11.40 -14.30 -1.29
CA PHE A 150 9.94 -14.19 -1.25
C PHE A 150 9.49 -12.85 -0.65
N ILE A 151 10.12 -12.41 0.44
CA ILE A 151 9.89 -11.08 1.02
C ILE A 151 10.23 -9.97 0.01
N ASN A 152 11.31 -10.14 -0.76
CA ASN A 152 11.69 -9.14 -1.75
C ASN A 152 10.61 -8.93 -2.82
N PHE A 153 9.84 -9.96 -3.21
CA PHE A 153 8.68 -9.78 -4.10
C PHE A 153 7.58 -8.91 -3.47
N LYS A 154 7.28 -9.11 -2.19
CA LYS A 154 6.34 -8.25 -1.44
C LYS A 154 6.83 -6.80 -1.41
N ILE A 155 8.12 -6.60 -1.13
CA ILE A 155 8.77 -5.28 -1.10
C ILE A 155 8.71 -4.60 -2.47
N GLU A 156 9.04 -5.31 -3.55
CA GLU A 156 8.99 -4.76 -4.91
C GLU A 156 7.56 -4.38 -5.32
N TYR A 157 6.57 -5.17 -4.92
CA TYR A 157 5.17 -4.85 -5.11
C TYR A 157 4.79 -3.54 -4.39
N LEU A 158 5.15 -3.39 -3.10
CA LEU A 158 4.87 -2.21 -2.30
C LEU A 158 5.55 -0.95 -2.86
N ILE A 159 6.82 -1.05 -3.26
CA ILE A 159 7.56 0.06 -3.88
C ILE A 159 6.92 0.46 -5.22
N LYS A 160 6.52 -0.52 -6.04
CA LYS A 160 5.89 -0.26 -7.36
C LYS A 160 4.54 0.45 -7.21
N ASN A 161 3.74 0.07 -6.22
CA ASN A 161 2.45 0.71 -5.94
C ASN A 161 2.59 2.11 -5.33
N ASN A 162 3.68 2.37 -4.62
CA ASN A 162 3.98 3.66 -3.96
C ASN A 162 2.82 4.18 -3.07
N ASP A 163 2.09 3.28 -2.42
CA ASP A 163 1.09 3.64 -1.41
C ASP A 163 1.78 3.73 -0.04
N LYS A 164 1.99 4.95 0.46
CA LYS A 164 2.73 5.19 1.70
C LYS A 164 2.02 4.65 2.93
N GLU A 165 0.70 4.74 2.98
CA GLU A 165 -0.08 4.23 4.11
C GLU A 165 -0.03 2.70 4.17
N LEU A 166 -0.11 2.05 3.02
CA LEU A 166 0.05 0.61 2.90
C LEU A 166 1.45 0.16 3.31
N ILE A 167 2.50 0.86 2.84
CA ILE A 167 3.90 0.59 3.21
C ILE A 167 4.10 0.78 4.72
N LYS A 168 3.60 1.87 5.29
CA LYS A 168 3.68 2.15 6.73
C LYS A 168 3.03 1.02 7.54
N SER A 169 1.79 0.67 7.20
CA SER A 169 1.05 -0.39 7.87
C SER A 169 1.77 -1.74 7.80
N TYR A 170 2.33 -2.07 6.63
CA TYR A 170 3.11 -3.29 6.44
C TYR A 170 4.39 -3.29 7.29
N LEU A 171 5.14 -2.19 7.34
CA LEU A 171 6.37 -2.07 8.13
C LEU A 171 6.10 -2.15 9.62
N LEU A 172 5.05 -1.49 10.12
CA LEU A 172 4.66 -1.55 11.53
C LEU A 172 4.28 -2.98 11.95
N ASN A 173 3.56 -3.69 11.09
CA ASN A 173 3.15 -5.07 11.35
C ASN A 173 4.31 -6.08 11.33
N ASN A 174 5.43 -5.71 10.67
CA ASN A 174 6.59 -6.57 10.45
C ASN A 174 7.91 -5.95 10.97
N SER A 175 7.85 -5.14 12.01
CA SER A 175 8.97 -4.29 12.49
C SER A 175 10.26 -5.04 12.85
N ASN A 176 10.18 -6.33 13.19
CA ASN A 176 11.33 -7.11 13.70
C ASN A 176 12.04 -7.96 12.61
N LYS A 177 11.85 -7.69 11.32
CA LYS A 177 12.36 -8.55 10.24
C LYS A 177 13.58 -7.93 9.55
N THR A 178 14.68 -8.68 9.51
CA THR A 178 15.98 -8.28 8.92
C THR A 178 15.93 -7.94 7.42
N TYR A 179 14.91 -8.43 6.69
CA TYR A 179 14.84 -8.29 5.23
C TYR A 179 14.20 -6.98 4.76
N HIS A 180 13.66 -6.14 5.65
CA HIS A 180 12.91 -4.95 5.28
C HIS A 180 13.73 -3.67 5.05
N ALA A 181 15.06 -3.72 5.21
CA ALA A 181 15.93 -2.54 5.08
C ALA A 181 15.70 -1.76 3.77
N LYS A 182 15.52 -2.45 2.63
CA LYS A 182 15.23 -1.83 1.33
C LYS A 182 13.91 -1.04 1.34
N LEU A 183 12.85 -1.59 1.96
CA LEU A 183 11.55 -0.95 2.04
C LEU A 183 11.56 0.22 3.02
N ILE A 184 12.22 0.05 4.17
CA ILE A 184 12.41 1.12 5.16
C ILE A 184 13.16 2.29 4.51
N LYS A 185 14.27 2.02 3.81
CA LYS A 185 15.02 3.04 3.10
C LYS A 185 14.14 3.79 2.09
N TYR A 186 13.38 3.06 1.28
CA TYR A 186 12.43 3.66 0.33
C TYR A 186 11.42 4.56 1.04
N TYR A 187 10.82 4.08 2.13
CA TYR A 187 9.82 4.82 2.89
C TYR A 187 10.38 6.09 3.53
N VAL A 188 11.55 6.01 4.15
CA VAL A 188 12.20 7.19 4.77
C VAL A 188 12.65 8.20 3.70
N ASP A 189 13.16 7.74 2.55
CA ASP A 189 13.56 8.61 1.44
C ASP A 189 12.36 9.37 0.85
N GLU A 190 11.23 8.68 0.62
CA GLU A 190 10.01 9.29 0.08
C GLU A 190 9.39 10.32 1.05
N ASN A 191 9.37 10.03 2.36
CA ASN A 191 8.87 10.98 3.35
C ASN A 191 9.83 12.15 3.54
N LEU A 192 11.14 11.91 3.58
CA LEU A 192 12.12 12.99 3.67
C LEU A 192 12.08 13.90 2.43
N ALA A 193 11.87 13.33 1.22
CA ALA A 193 11.66 14.10 0.00
C ALA A 193 10.41 15.00 0.06
N GLU A 194 9.44 14.69 0.88
CA GLU A 194 8.26 15.53 1.16
C GLU A 194 8.43 16.43 2.40
N SER A 195 9.65 16.48 2.96
CA SER A 195 9.96 17.22 4.19
C SER A 195 9.20 16.73 5.43
N ASP A 196 8.65 15.52 5.38
CA ASP A 196 7.98 14.85 6.49
C ASP A 196 8.98 14.00 7.27
N LEU A 197 9.77 14.66 8.12
CA LEU A 197 10.75 13.99 8.96
C LEU A 197 10.10 13.16 10.07
N GLU A 198 8.94 13.57 10.56
CA GLU A 198 8.23 12.88 11.64
C GLU A 198 7.82 11.48 11.21
N SER A 199 7.11 11.35 10.10
CA SER A 199 6.73 10.05 9.55
C SER A 199 7.93 9.18 9.19
N ALA A 200 9.00 9.78 8.67
CA ALA A 200 10.23 9.05 8.36
C ALA A 200 10.90 8.47 9.61
N CYS A 201 10.90 9.20 10.74
CA CYS A 201 11.51 8.77 11.99
C CYS A 201 10.67 7.73 12.75
N GLU A 202 9.34 7.82 12.69
CA GLU A 202 8.42 6.91 13.40
C GLU A 202 8.71 5.42 13.13
N ILE A 203 9.03 5.08 11.89
CA ILE A 203 9.34 3.68 11.49
C ILE A 203 10.66 3.19 12.13
N LEU A 204 11.57 4.10 12.48
CA LEU A 204 12.87 3.77 13.03
C LEU A 204 12.88 3.69 14.56
N ASP A 205 11.86 4.23 15.25
CA ASP A 205 11.85 4.34 16.72
C ASP A 205 11.98 2.99 17.43
N ASN A 206 11.32 1.95 16.90
CA ASN A 206 11.29 0.62 17.52
C ASN A 206 12.22 -0.39 16.83
N THR A 207 13.19 0.07 16.05
CA THR A 207 14.11 -0.81 15.35
C THR A 207 15.46 -0.89 16.06
N ASN A 208 16.08 -2.08 16.05
CA ASN A 208 17.47 -2.24 16.48
C ASN A 208 18.43 -1.60 15.44
N THR A 209 19.73 -1.68 15.68
CA THR A 209 20.76 -1.29 14.71
C THR A 209 20.60 -2.08 13.41
N PHE A 210 20.69 -1.36 12.28
CA PHE A 210 20.63 -1.96 10.96
C PHE A 210 22.01 -2.41 10.49
N ASN A 211 22.06 -3.43 9.65
CA ASN A 211 23.27 -3.75 8.86
C ASN A 211 23.28 -2.89 7.56
N ASP A 212 22.98 -1.59 7.71
CA ASP A 212 22.94 -0.60 6.62
C ASP A 212 23.34 0.77 7.19
N ASP A 213 24.47 1.29 6.71
CA ASP A 213 25.04 2.55 7.20
C ASP A 213 24.11 3.73 6.99
N TYR A 214 23.34 3.75 5.89
CA TYR A 214 22.40 4.83 5.63
C TYR A 214 21.27 4.89 6.64
N LEU A 215 20.67 3.74 6.97
CA LEU A 215 19.59 3.67 7.95
C LEU A 215 20.08 3.97 9.37
N ASN A 216 21.32 3.56 9.70
CA ASN A 216 21.95 3.92 10.97
C ASN A 216 22.18 5.43 11.09
N LYS A 217 22.71 6.07 10.04
CA LYS A 217 22.82 7.54 9.97
C LYS A 217 21.47 8.22 10.17
N PHE A 218 20.46 7.72 9.49
CA PHE A 218 19.11 8.30 9.55
C PHE A 218 18.52 8.16 10.96
N LYS A 219 18.65 6.98 11.59
CA LYS A 219 18.20 6.74 12.97
C LYS A 219 18.88 7.67 13.98
N ILE A 220 20.19 7.85 13.88
CA ILE A 220 20.94 8.79 14.72
C ILE A 220 20.40 10.20 14.55
N TYR A 221 20.14 10.63 13.31
CA TYR A 221 19.57 11.95 13.05
C TYR A 221 18.15 12.11 13.62
N CYS A 222 17.33 11.06 13.55
CA CYS A 222 16.01 11.04 14.20
C CYS A 222 16.11 11.21 15.72
N LEU A 223 17.03 10.52 16.37
CA LEU A 223 17.28 10.65 17.81
C LEU A 223 17.69 12.08 18.20
N ILE A 224 18.57 12.70 17.42
CA ILE A 224 18.97 14.11 17.64
C ILE A 224 17.74 15.03 17.51
N ASN A 225 16.91 14.82 16.49
CA ASN A 225 15.72 15.64 16.24
C ASN A 225 14.63 15.45 17.32
N GLN A 226 14.61 14.29 17.97
CA GLN A 226 13.75 14.00 19.13
C GLN A 226 14.34 14.46 20.48
N ASP A 227 15.49 15.16 20.45
CA ASP A 227 16.27 15.59 21.64
C ASP A 227 16.81 14.45 22.51
N LYS A 228 16.93 13.23 21.97
CA LYS A 228 17.53 12.04 22.59
C LYS A 228 19.02 11.97 22.30
N ARG A 229 19.76 13.01 22.71
CA ARG A 229 21.18 13.19 22.34
C ARG A 229 22.09 12.11 22.88
N ASP A 230 21.86 11.63 24.11
CA ASP A 230 22.68 10.57 24.72
C ASP A 230 22.54 9.25 23.95
N GLU A 231 21.32 8.91 23.51
CA GLU A 231 21.06 7.75 22.67
C GLU A 231 21.70 7.91 21.28
N ALA A 232 21.61 9.10 20.69
CA ALA A 232 22.25 9.40 19.42
C ALA A 232 23.77 9.22 19.48
N GLN A 233 24.40 9.70 20.56
CA GLN A 233 25.84 9.53 20.78
C GLN A 233 26.20 8.05 20.90
N LEU A 234 25.45 7.29 21.71
CA LEU A 234 25.69 5.87 21.90
C LEU A 234 25.59 5.11 20.56
N HIS A 235 24.56 5.38 19.75
CA HIS A 235 24.41 4.75 18.44
C HIS A 235 25.54 5.15 17.48
N PHE A 236 25.99 6.40 17.53
CA PHE A 236 27.10 6.86 16.70
C PHE A 236 28.42 6.18 17.07
N ASP A 237 28.70 6.02 18.36
CA ASP A 237 29.89 5.32 18.84
C ASP A 237 29.85 3.83 18.43
N LEU A 238 28.70 3.17 18.55
CA LEU A 238 28.52 1.79 18.12
C LEU A 238 28.82 1.58 16.63
N ILE A 239 28.31 2.44 15.75
CA ILE A 239 28.60 2.31 14.30
C ILE A 239 30.07 2.59 14.00
N LYS A 240 30.73 3.50 14.73
CA LYS A 240 32.17 3.74 14.60
C LYS A 240 33.00 2.52 15.00
N GLU A 241 32.63 1.82 16.06
CA GLU A 241 33.30 0.56 16.48
C GLU A 241 33.18 -0.53 15.41
N THR A 242 32.08 -0.55 14.64
CA THR A 242 31.92 -1.50 13.51
C THR A 242 32.65 -1.09 12.25
N GLY A 243 33.39 0.04 12.28
CA GLY A 243 34.25 0.51 11.19
C GLY A 243 33.64 1.54 10.25
N PHE A 244 32.50 2.12 10.62
CA PHE A 244 31.88 3.23 9.87
C PHE A 244 32.83 4.42 9.73
N LYS A 245 32.95 4.96 8.51
CA LYS A 245 33.79 6.12 8.17
C LYS A 245 33.09 6.98 7.14
N ASP A 246 32.56 8.11 7.57
CA ASP A 246 31.96 9.13 6.72
C ASP A 246 32.21 10.51 7.32
N ASN A 247 33.26 11.19 6.84
CA ASN A 247 33.69 12.49 7.38
C ASN A 247 32.59 13.55 7.21
N PHE A 248 31.87 13.54 6.09
CA PHE A 248 30.78 14.48 5.87
C PHE A 248 29.69 14.32 6.93
N TYR A 249 29.28 13.07 7.18
CA TYR A 249 28.25 12.79 8.18
C TYR A 249 28.74 13.11 9.60
N GLU A 250 29.99 12.80 9.93
CA GLU A 250 30.59 13.09 11.24
C GLU A 250 30.60 14.59 11.55
N ASP A 251 30.96 15.44 10.56
CA ASP A 251 30.93 16.89 10.73
C ASP A 251 29.49 17.40 10.96
N LYS A 252 28.51 16.88 10.21
CA LYS A 252 27.10 17.23 10.41
C LYS A 252 26.57 16.74 11.78
N PHE A 253 26.93 15.53 12.19
CA PHE A 253 26.60 14.99 13.51
C PHE A 253 27.13 15.89 14.63
N ASN A 254 28.41 16.26 14.58
CA ASN A 254 29.02 17.13 15.58
C ASN A 254 28.35 18.51 15.64
N PHE A 255 27.93 19.04 14.51
CA PHE A 255 27.18 20.30 14.45
C PHE A 255 25.79 20.17 15.11
N PHE A 256 25.01 19.15 14.78
CA PHE A 256 23.67 18.97 15.35
C PHE A 256 23.71 18.59 16.83
N MET A 257 24.76 17.92 17.28
CA MET A 257 25.03 17.65 18.71
C MET A 257 25.46 18.90 19.48
N GLY A 258 25.85 19.97 18.77
CA GLY A 258 26.32 21.21 19.37
C GLY A 258 27.79 21.16 19.81
N TYR A 259 28.58 20.20 19.34
CA TYR A 259 30.01 20.07 19.66
C TYR A 259 30.84 21.08 18.88
N ILE A 260 30.40 21.48 17.69
CA ILE A 260 31.01 22.51 16.86
C ILE A 260 29.95 23.56 16.48
N SER A 261 30.38 24.81 16.32
CA SER A 261 29.50 25.95 16.00
C SER A 261 29.46 26.30 14.50
N ASP A 262 30.43 25.85 13.75
CA ASP A 262 30.52 26.05 12.30
C ASP A 262 30.86 24.73 11.62
N VAL A 263 30.27 24.51 10.46
CA VAL A 263 30.39 23.27 9.70
C VAL A 263 30.63 23.58 8.23
N ASP A 264 31.30 22.70 7.52
CA ASP A 264 31.50 22.85 6.08
C ASP A 264 30.13 22.99 5.37
N LYS A 265 30.07 23.97 4.47
CA LYS A 265 28.89 24.33 3.68
C LYS A 265 28.77 23.51 2.39
N GLU A 266 29.60 22.47 2.23
CA GLU A 266 29.52 21.57 1.10
C GLU A 266 28.10 20.94 1.03
N ILE A 267 27.54 20.97 -0.20
CA ILE A 267 26.22 20.34 -0.48
C ILE A 267 26.48 18.96 -1.07
N SER A 268 26.04 17.93 -0.36
CA SER A 268 26.15 16.55 -0.83
C SER A 268 24.83 16.09 -1.46
N GLU A 269 24.91 15.58 -2.69
CA GLU A 269 23.80 14.99 -3.45
C GLU A 269 23.84 13.46 -3.45
N LYS A 270 24.71 12.84 -2.63
CA LYS A 270 24.88 11.37 -2.62
C LYS A 270 23.62 10.64 -2.18
N THR A 271 22.96 11.16 -1.15
CA THR A 271 21.69 10.67 -0.65
C THR A 271 20.76 11.83 -0.30
N ILE A 272 19.46 11.56 -0.19
CA ILE A 272 18.51 12.59 0.24
C ILE A 272 18.77 13.02 1.70
N LEU A 273 19.24 12.12 2.56
CA LEU A 273 19.65 12.46 3.92
C LEU A 273 20.84 13.43 3.91
N ASP A 274 21.90 13.16 3.14
CA ASP A 274 23.05 14.03 3.07
C ASP A 274 22.67 15.42 2.54
N PHE A 275 21.76 15.48 1.56
CA PHE A 275 21.22 16.73 1.04
C PHE A 275 20.41 17.50 2.10
N HIS A 276 19.55 16.79 2.82
CA HIS A 276 18.78 17.35 3.93
C HIS A 276 19.69 17.90 5.03
N LEU A 277 20.73 17.15 5.43
CA LEU A 277 21.71 17.59 6.42
C LEU A 277 22.49 18.82 5.95
N SER A 278 22.85 18.90 4.63
CA SER A 278 23.47 20.10 4.04
C SER A 278 22.56 21.31 4.18
N HIS A 279 21.27 21.16 3.88
CA HIS A 279 20.29 22.23 4.05
C HIS A 279 20.13 22.65 5.51
N ARG A 280 19.89 21.70 6.42
CA ARG A 280 19.61 21.98 7.83
C ARG A 280 20.80 22.55 8.60
N SER A 281 22.02 22.32 8.14
CA SER A 281 23.25 22.85 8.75
C SER A 281 23.71 24.19 8.15
N ASN A 282 23.05 24.72 7.13
CA ASN A 282 23.43 25.95 6.43
C ASN A 282 22.25 26.93 6.37
N LEU A 283 22.30 28.00 7.18
CA LEU A 283 21.26 29.05 7.20
C LEU A 283 21.11 29.80 5.87
N ASN A 284 22.17 29.84 5.05
CA ASN A 284 22.19 30.49 3.74
C ASN A 284 22.21 29.44 2.61
N PHE A 285 21.46 28.36 2.78
CA PHE A 285 21.42 27.30 1.79
C PHE A 285 20.82 27.81 0.47
N VAL A 286 21.58 27.68 -0.61
CA VAL A 286 21.14 27.99 -1.98
C VAL A 286 21.56 26.84 -2.87
N TYR A 287 20.63 26.25 -3.57
CA TYR A 287 20.86 25.18 -4.52
C TYR A 287 19.98 25.37 -5.76
N GLN A 288 20.56 25.27 -6.95
CA GLN A 288 19.83 25.32 -8.20
C GLN A 288 19.81 23.92 -8.84
N PRO A 289 18.64 23.29 -8.99
CA PRO A 289 18.55 21.97 -9.59
C PRO A 289 18.92 22.00 -11.07
N THR A 290 19.46 20.89 -11.54
CA THR A 290 19.87 20.64 -12.92
C THR A 290 19.14 19.43 -13.48
N LYS A 291 19.33 19.14 -14.78
CA LYS A 291 18.79 17.90 -15.41
C LYS A 291 19.35 16.61 -14.78
N LYS A 292 20.45 16.69 -14.01
CA LYS A 292 21.08 15.55 -13.34
C LYS A 292 20.64 15.39 -11.89
N THR A 293 19.98 16.37 -11.32
CA THR A 293 19.47 16.35 -9.95
C THR A 293 18.46 15.21 -9.80
N SER A 294 18.61 14.40 -8.76
CA SER A 294 17.75 13.24 -8.54
C SER A 294 16.30 13.64 -8.26
N ARG A 295 15.36 12.73 -8.54
CA ARG A 295 13.94 12.93 -8.28
C ARG A 295 13.65 13.26 -6.81
N THR A 296 14.29 12.57 -5.88
CA THR A 296 14.09 12.77 -4.44
C THR A 296 14.53 14.17 -4.00
N ILE A 297 15.68 14.65 -4.52
CA ILE A 297 16.17 16.01 -4.25
C ILE A 297 15.21 17.07 -4.84
N TRP A 298 14.73 16.88 -6.06
CA TRP A 298 13.75 17.79 -6.66
C TRP A 298 12.48 17.92 -5.80
N ARG A 299 11.93 16.79 -5.36
CA ARG A 299 10.74 16.79 -4.49
C ARG A 299 11.03 17.47 -3.15
N TYR A 300 12.22 17.22 -2.59
CA TYR A 300 12.66 17.86 -1.36
C TYR A 300 12.73 19.38 -1.51
N LEU A 301 13.34 19.88 -2.59
CA LEU A 301 13.43 21.32 -2.86
C LEU A 301 12.03 21.96 -2.97
N SER A 302 11.11 21.28 -3.63
CA SER A 302 9.72 21.74 -3.77
C SER A 302 9.01 21.75 -2.41
N SER A 303 9.06 20.65 -1.66
CA SER A 303 8.35 20.51 -0.37
C SER A 303 8.94 21.42 0.73
N ALA A 304 10.25 21.64 0.71
CA ALA A 304 10.94 22.52 1.65
C ALA A 304 10.91 24.02 1.22
N ASN A 305 10.21 24.36 0.14
CA ASN A 305 10.14 25.73 -0.42
C ASN A 305 11.53 26.34 -0.72
N LEU A 306 12.46 25.52 -1.21
CA LEU A 306 13.82 25.93 -1.56
C LEU A 306 13.98 26.26 -3.04
N LEU A 307 12.95 26.00 -3.85
CA LEU A 307 12.93 26.41 -5.24
C LEU A 307 12.72 27.92 -5.37
N GLU A 308 13.24 28.46 -6.44
CA GLU A 308 13.00 29.87 -6.74
C GLU A 308 11.51 30.16 -6.85
N ASN A 309 11.10 31.29 -6.28
CA ASN A 309 9.70 31.69 -6.33
C ASN A 309 9.25 31.83 -7.79
N ILE A 310 8.12 31.20 -8.13
CA ILE A 310 7.50 31.30 -9.45
C ILE A 310 7.40 32.73 -9.97
N ASN A 311 7.14 33.70 -9.09
CA ASN A 311 6.99 35.10 -9.47
C ASN A 311 8.29 35.75 -9.90
N THR A 312 9.45 35.18 -9.57
CA THR A 312 10.77 35.69 -9.91
C THR A 312 11.40 35.02 -11.12
N ILE A 313 10.84 33.90 -11.60
CA ILE A 313 11.30 33.18 -12.78
C ILE A 313 11.21 34.10 -14.01
N ASP A 314 12.32 34.24 -14.73
CA ASP A 314 12.33 34.95 -16.00
C ASP A 314 11.61 34.14 -17.08
N LEU A 315 10.59 34.73 -17.72
CA LEU A 315 9.83 34.09 -18.79
C LEU A 315 10.60 33.96 -20.10
N GLU A 316 11.75 34.65 -20.24
CA GLU A 316 12.65 34.50 -21.37
C GLU A 316 13.69 33.39 -21.15
N ASP A 317 13.79 32.82 -19.92
CA ASP A 317 14.63 31.66 -19.63
C ASP A 317 13.96 30.36 -20.03
N TYR A 318 14.03 30.05 -21.32
CA TYR A 318 13.39 28.91 -21.96
C TYR A 318 13.90 27.56 -21.44
N ASP A 319 15.19 27.48 -21.11
CA ASP A 319 15.80 26.26 -20.56
C ASP A 319 15.25 25.96 -19.17
N LYS A 320 15.08 26.99 -18.35
CA LYS A 320 14.52 26.85 -17.01
C LYS A 320 13.04 26.45 -17.03
N ILE A 321 12.23 27.06 -17.90
CA ILE A 321 10.82 26.70 -18.06
C ILE A 321 10.69 25.25 -18.53
N SER A 322 11.49 24.85 -19.53
CA SER A 322 11.52 23.48 -20.04
C SER A 322 11.94 22.48 -18.95
N LEU A 323 12.88 22.86 -18.07
CA LEU A 323 13.30 22.05 -16.94
C LEU A 323 12.17 21.88 -15.91
N ILE A 324 11.40 22.93 -15.63
CA ILE A 324 10.24 22.89 -14.73
C ILE A 324 9.14 22.00 -15.31
N GLU A 325 8.84 22.10 -16.60
CA GLU A 325 7.89 21.24 -17.28
C GLU A 325 8.27 19.75 -17.19
N GLN A 326 9.55 19.45 -17.43
CA GLN A 326 10.08 18.10 -17.29
C GLN A 326 9.99 17.62 -15.84
N ALA A 327 10.37 18.45 -14.87
CA ALA A 327 10.27 18.13 -13.45
C ALA A 327 8.81 17.89 -13.01
N THR A 328 7.87 18.65 -13.57
CA THR A 328 6.42 18.43 -13.34
C THR A 328 5.96 17.10 -13.92
N HIS A 329 6.40 16.76 -15.15
CA HIS A 329 6.11 15.45 -15.75
C HIS A 329 6.60 14.30 -14.89
N ASP A 330 7.77 14.44 -14.30
CA ASP A 330 8.40 13.43 -13.44
C ASP A 330 7.82 13.41 -12.01
N ASN A 331 6.76 14.20 -11.75
CA ASN A 331 6.15 14.41 -10.43
C ASN A 331 7.13 14.94 -9.37
N ASN A 332 8.11 15.72 -9.78
CA ASN A 332 9.14 16.34 -8.92
C ASN A 332 8.83 17.81 -8.62
N TYR A 333 7.93 18.40 -9.39
CA TYR A 333 7.47 19.78 -9.24
C TYR A 333 5.94 19.83 -9.30
N SER A 334 5.35 20.81 -8.62
CA SER A 334 3.90 20.94 -8.53
C SER A 334 3.28 21.35 -9.88
N GLU A 335 2.32 20.57 -10.37
CA GLU A 335 1.52 20.93 -11.55
C GLU A 335 0.83 22.28 -11.37
N LYS A 336 0.30 22.54 -10.17
CA LYS A 336 -0.33 23.82 -9.84
C LYS A 336 0.63 25.00 -10.01
N GLU A 337 1.86 24.86 -9.55
CA GLU A 337 2.87 25.92 -9.68
C GLU A 337 3.30 26.15 -11.13
N LEU A 338 3.46 25.10 -11.93
CA LEU A 338 3.69 25.22 -13.38
C LEU A 338 2.55 25.99 -14.05
N LEU A 339 1.30 25.70 -13.70
CA LEU A 339 0.14 26.35 -14.27
C LEU A 339 0.01 27.83 -13.80
N GLU A 340 0.44 28.15 -12.58
CA GLU A 340 0.57 29.56 -12.16
C GLU A 340 1.65 30.29 -12.95
N LEU A 341 2.78 29.63 -13.27
CA LEU A 341 3.80 30.20 -14.17
C LEU A 341 3.19 30.50 -15.56
N TYR A 342 2.37 29.61 -16.11
CA TYR A 342 1.70 29.85 -17.38
C TYR A 342 0.75 31.05 -17.38
N LYS A 343 0.13 31.39 -16.25
CA LYS A 343 -0.72 32.59 -16.11
C LYS A 343 0.06 33.89 -16.19
N ARG A 344 1.38 33.89 -15.99
CA ARG A 344 2.23 35.09 -16.06
C ARG A 344 2.55 35.53 -17.49
N PHE A 345 2.47 34.61 -18.48
CA PHE A 345 2.64 34.97 -19.89
C PHE A 345 1.60 35.98 -20.33
N GLN A 346 2.01 36.95 -21.14
CA GLN A 346 1.11 38.00 -21.63
C GLN A 346 0.74 37.75 -23.09
N PHE A 347 -0.54 37.56 -23.34
CA PHE A 347 -1.09 37.38 -24.67
C PHE A 347 -2.09 38.47 -25.01
N ASN A 348 -2.06 38.94 -26.26
CA ASN A 348 -3.04 39.90 -26.71
C ASN A 348 -4.39 39.22 -27.05
N ILE A 349 -5.46 40.03 -27.15
CA ILE A 349 -6.82 39.53 -27.40
C ILE A 349 -6.90 38.71 -28.70
N ASN A 350 -6.18 39.10 -29.75
CA ASN A 350 -6.19 38.37 -31.02
C ASN A 350 -5.57 36.97 -30.88
N GLN A 351 -4.49 36.82 -30.09
CA GLN A 351 -3.90 35.51 -29.81
C GLN A 351 -4.85 34.62 -29.03
N LEU A 352 -5.56 35.17 -28.03
CA LEU A 352 -6.52 34.42 -27.23
C LEU A 352 -7.75 34.03 -28.05
N LEU A 353 -8.22 34.87 -28.95
CA LEU A 353 -9.37 34.55 -29.81
C LEU A 353 -9.01 33.51 -30.88
N ASN A 354 -7.81 33.58 -31.44
CA ASN A 354 -7.34 32.67 -32.49
C ASN A 354 -6.41 31.58 -31.94
N VAL A 355 -6.61 31.17 -30.71
CA VAL A 355 -5.74 30.24 -29.99
C VAL A 355 -5.45 28.95 -30.77
N ARG A 356 -6.45 28.40 -31.47
CA ARG A 356 -6.36 27.12 -32.20
C ARG A 356 -5.28 27.06 -33.27
N GLU A 357 -4.91 28.21 -33.81
CA GLU A 357 -3.87 28.35 -34.83
C GLU A 357 -2.60 28.97 -34.25
N THR A 358 -2.76 29.95 -33.36
CA THR A 358 -1.67 30.76 -32.85
C THR A 358 -0.72 29.93 -31.93
N TYR A 359 -1.26 28.99 -31.14
CA TYR A 359 -0.43 28.22 -30.21
C TYR A 359 0.68 27.41 -30.92
N LYS A 360 0.46 27.02 -32.18
CA LYS A 360 1.44 26.27 -32.99
C LYS A 360 2.58 27.14 -33.54
N LEU A 361 2.40 28.45 -33.53
CA LEU A 361 3.37 29.42 -34.05
C LEU A 361 4.29 29.94 -32.96
N LEU A 362 4.00 29.66 -31.69
CA LEU A 362 4.77 30.05 -30.52
C LEU A 362 5.71 28.93 -30.09
N PRO A 363 6.74 29.21 -29.31
CA PRO A 363 7.48 28.18 -28.58
C PRO A 363 6.53 27.27 -27.82
N SER A 364 6.84 25.98 -27.70
CA SER A 364 5.90 24.96 -27.18
C SER A 364 5.30 25.31 -25.81
N PHE A 365 6.13 25.77 -24.87
CA PHE A 365 5.67 26.17 -23.53
C PHE A 365 4.80 27.45 -23.57
N GLU A 366 5.09 28.42 -24.43
CA GLU A 366 4.22 29.59 -24.63
C GLU A 366 2.90 29.19 -25.28
N GLY A 367 2.92 28.28 -26.25
CA GLY A 367 1.73 27.71 -26.87
C GLY A 367 0.85 26.99 -25.83
N ARG A 368 1.46 26.25 -24.90
CA ARG A 368 0.76 25.61 -23.77
C ARG A 368 0.18 26.65 -22.81
N ALA A 369 0.94 27.70 -22.49
CA ALA A 369 0.46 28.78 -21.64
C ALA A 369 -0.74 29.51 -22.28
N LEU A 370 -0.70 29.77 -23.59
CA LEU A 370 -1.80 30.38 -24.34
C LEU A 370 -3.04 29.49 -24.33
N LEU A 371 -2.89 28.19 -24.60
CA LEU A 371 -3.99 27.22 -24.52
C LEU A 371 -4.61 27.17 -23.14
N TYR A 372 -3.78 27.14 -22.08
CA TYR A 372 -4.26 27.09 -20.70
C TYR A 372 -5.01 28.34 -20.30
N GLN A 373 -4.49 29.53 -20.61
CA GLN A 373 -5.18 30.79 -20.30
C GLN A 373 -6.54 30.88 -21.05
N ARG A 374 -6.58 30.46 -22.31
CA ARG A 374 -7.86 30.42 -23.06
C ARG A 374 -8.85 29.40 -22.50
N LEU A 375 -8.35 28.26 -22.03
CA LEU A 375 -9.14 27.22 -21.36
C LEU A 375 -9.83 27.77 -20.11
N LEU A 376 -9.11 28.54 -19.28
CA LEU A 376 -9.67 29.17 -18.08
C LEU A 376 -10.78 30.20 -18.39
N LEU A 377 -10.77 30.78 -19.58
CA LEU A 377 -11.78 31.73 -20.03
C LEU A 377 -12.98 31.08 -20.75
N SER A 378 -12.97 29.75 -20.87
CA SER A 378 -14.00 29.01 -21.60
C SER A 378 -15.06 28.48 -20.63
N SER A 379 -16.34 28.58 -21.04
CA SER A 379 -17.49 28.10 -20.26
C SER A 379 -18.26 26.98 -20.96
N GLU A 380 -18.14 26.86 -22.29
CA GLU A 380 -18.86 25.84 -23.07
C GLU A 380 -18.14 24.51 -23.03
N PRO A 381 -18.82 23.39 -22.70
CA PRO A 381 -18.21 22.07 -22.57
C PRO A 381 -17.40 21.63 -23.79
N GLU A 382 -17.91 21.87 -25.01
CA GLU A 382 -17.20 21.51 -26.23
C GLU A 382 -15.88 22.26 -26.40
N ASN A 383 -15.86 23.57 -26.11
CA ASN A 383 -14.62 24.36 -26.14
C ASN A 383 -13.62 23.95 -25.05
N ILE A 384 -14.12 23.65 -23.86
CA ILE A 384 -13.28 23.15 -22.76
C ILE A 384 -12.63 21.83 -23.17
N LEU A 385 -13.37 20.90 -23.73
CA LEU A 385 -12.87 19.60 -24.18
C LEU A 385 -11.86 19.75 -25.34
N ASP A 386 -12.14 20.59 -26.35
CA ASP A 386 -11.22 20.84 -27.46
C ASP A 386 -9.88 21.44 -26.99
N LEU A 387 -9.94 22.45 -26.14
CA LEU A 387 -8.74 23.10 -25.62
C LEU A 387 -7.95 22.17 -24.67
N SER A 388 -8.65 21.43 -23.81
CA SER A 388 -8.02 20.44 -22.93
C SER A 388 -7.33 19.34 -23.73
N PHE A 389 -7.98 18.85 -24.79
CA PHE A 389 -7.40 17.85 -25.69
C PHE A 389 -6.13 18.37 -26.37
N LYS A 390 -6.17 19.60 -26.95
CA LYS A 390 -5.01 20.21 -27.60
C LYS A 390 -3.86 20.46 -26.62
N LEU A 391 -4.17 20.95 -25.44
CA LEU A 391 -3.17 21.18 -24.39
C LEU A 391 -2.52 19.86 -23.97
N LYS A 392 -3.32 18.83 -23.69
CA LYS A 392 -2.80 17.49 -23.36
C LYS A 392 -1.97 16.91 -24.49
N GLN A 393 -2.41 17.06 -25.74
CA GLN A 393 -1.65 16.61 -26.91
C GLN A 393 -0.30 17.33 -27.02
N SER A 394 -0.24 18.64 -26.79
CA SER A 394 1.02 19.40 -26.80
C SER A 394 2.04 18.93 -25.76
N PHE A 395 1.57 18.50 -24.57
CA PHE A 395 2.43 17.87 -23.59
C PHE A 395 2.91 16.47 -24.01
N LEU A 396 2.02 15.70 -24.65
CA LEU A 396 2.34 14.35 -25.14
C LEU A 396 3.34 14.38 -26.30
N ASP A 397 3.25 15.34 -27.19
CA ASP A 397 4.13 15.50 -28.35
C ASP A 397 5.60 15.69 -27.90
N GLU A 398 5.82 16.32 -26.76
CA GLU A 398 7.14 16.46 -26.14
C GLU A 398 7.47 15.39 -25.08
N LYS A 399 6.61 14.36 -24.94
CA LYS A 399 6.74 13.24 -23.99
C LYS A 399 6.69 13.66 -22.52
N ILE A 400 6.08 14.79 -22.23
CA ILE A 400 5.90 15.33 -20.86
C ILE A 400 4.41 15.31 -20.43
N GLY A 401 3.65 14.33 -20.92
CA GLY A 401 2.20 14.26 -20.75
C GLY A 401 1.68 14.28 -19.31
N ASN A 402 2.47 13.83 -18.32
CA ASN A 402 2.01 13.83 -16.93
C ASN A 402 1.94 15.24 -16.32
N ALA A 403 2.64 16.23 -16.91
CA ALA A 403 2.64 17.61 -16.42
C ALA A 403 1.26 18.32 -16.53
N PHE A 404 0.25 17.64 -17.08
CA PHE A 404 -1.13 18.11 -17.16
C PHE A 404 -2.10 16.93 -16.95
N ASN A 405 -2.13 16.38 -15.76
CA ASN A 405 -2.97 15.25 -15.38
C ASN A 405 -4.00 15.63 -14.33
N GLU A 406 -3.58 16.22 -13.23
CA GLU A 406 -4.47 16.50 -12.09
C GLU A 406 -5.43 17.66 -12.41
N GLU A 407 -4.93 18.73 -13.00
CA GLU A 407 -5.79 19.83 -13.45
C GLU A 407 -6.74 19.37 -14.54
N LEU A 408 -6.27 18.54 -15.49
CA LEU A 408 -7.13 17.95 -16.51
C LEU A 408 -8.27 17.16 -15.88
N LYS A 409 -7.98 16.28 -14.92
CA LYS A 409 -9.02 15.55 -14.19
C LYS A 409 -9.99 16.50 -13.49
N GLY A 410 -9.47 17.54 -12.83
CA GLY A 410 -10.27 18.56 -12.15
C GLY A 410 -11.20 19.33 -13.11
N ILE A 411 -10.73 19.62 -14.32
CA ILE A 411 -11.52 20.29 -15.36
C ILE A 411 -12.61 19.35 -15.89
N LEU A 412 -12.23 18.13 -16.27
CA LEU A 412 -13.17 17.15 -16.83
C LEU A 412 -14.24 16.71 -15.81
N ALA A 413 -13.90 16.63 -14.54
CA ALA A 413 -14.85 16.28 -13.47
C ALA A 413 -16.01 17.31 -13.30
N LYS A 414 -15.84 18.52 -13.82
CA LYS A 414 -16.87 19.57 -13.78
C LYS A 414 -17.86 19.49 -14.94
N ILE A 415 -17.59 18.67 -15.96
CA ILE A 415 -18.43 18.51 -17.15
C ILE A 415 -19.33 17.30 -16.93
N ASN A 416 -20.64 17.46 -17.16
CA ASN A 416 -21.56 16.32 -17.11
C ASN A 416 -21.33 15.41 -18.33
N PHE A 417 -21.44 14.11 -18.14
CA PHE A 417 -21.25 13.15 -19.22
C PHE A 417 -22.23 13.36 -20.39
N GLU A 418 -23.45 13.82 -20.12
CA GLU A 418 -24.47 14.12 -21.12
C GLU A 418 -24.08 15.28 -22.05
N ASP A 419 -23.23 16.19 -21.58
CA ASP A 419 -22.75 17.35 -22.34
C ASP A 419 -21.47 17.04 -23.16
N VAL A 420 -20.97 15.79 -23.11
CA VAL A 420 -19.75 15.37 -23.81
C VAL A 420 -20.07 14.96 -25.25
N PRO A 421 -19.57 15.69 -26.27
CA PRO A 421 -19.73 15.28 -27.67
C PRO A 421 -19.05 13.93 -27.94
N SER A 422 -19.61 13.13 -28.83
CA SER A 422 -19.17 11.76 -29.13
C SER A 422 -17.70 11.65 -29.56
N ASN A 423 -17.17 12.67 -30.24
CA ASN A 423 -15.77 12.74 -30.66
C ASN A 423 -14.77 12.89 -29.50
N TYR A 424 -15.21 13.37 -28.31
CA TYR A 424 -14.38 13.51 -27.11
C TYR A 424 -14.70 12.45 -26.05
N SER A 425 -15.65 11.55 -26.27
CA SER A 425 -16.08 10.57 -25.27
C SER A 425 -14.95 9.65 -24.79
N THR A 426 -14.10 9.19 -25.70
CA THR A 426 -12.92 8.37 -25.38
C THR A 426 -11.88 9.16 -24.57
N PHE A 427 -11.59 10.39 -24.99
CA PHE A 427 -10.67 11.27 -24.27
C PHE A 427 -11.18 11.55 -22.85
N TYR A 428 -12.45 11.89 -22.72
CA TYR A 428 -13.11 12.15 -21.44
C TYR A 428 -13.03 10.94 -20.52
N SER A 429 -13.44 9.76 -20.99
CA SER A 429 -13.44 8.53 -20.20
C SER A 429 -12.04 8.09 -19.77
N ASN A 430 -11.05 8.15 -20.66
CA ASN A 430 -9.69 7.72 -20.36
C ASN A 430 -8.99 8.61 -19.32
N ASN A 431 -9.34 9.90 -19.24
CA ASN A 431 -8.72 10.83 -18.30
C ASN A 431 -9.49 10.99 -16.98
N LEU A 432 -10.76 10.53 -16.92
CA LEU A 432 -11.59 10.56 -15.73
C LEU A 432 -11.62 9.23 -14.98
N ASN A 433 -10.82 8.23 -15.34
CA ASN A 433 -10.79 6.95 -14.61
C ASN A 433 -10.59 7.20 -13.11
N ASN A 434 -11.68 7.61 -12.49
CA ASN A 434 -11.82 7.68 -11.05
C ASN A 434 -11.83 6.25 -10.52
N GLN A 435 -10.76 5.87 -9.85
CA GLN A 435 -10.79 4.86 -8.81
C GLN A 435 -11.71 5.35 -7.67
N LYS A 436 -13.00 5.52 -7.95
CA LYS A 436 -13.95 5.49 -6.85
C LYS A 436 -13.92 4.06 -6.34
N LYS A 437 -13.43 3.85 -5.12
CA LYS A 437 -13.89 2.72 -4.31
C LYS A 437 -15.39 2.69 -4.50
N ARG A 438 -15.87 1.72 -5.31
CA ARG A 438 -17.30 1.54 -5.53
C ARG A 438 -17.86 1.03 -4.21
N THR A 439 -18.43 1.90 -3.41
CA THR A 439 -19.49 1.47 -2.50
C THR A 439 -20.56 0.91 -3.42
N PHE A 440 -20.77 -0.39 -3.35
CA PHE A 440 -21.79 -1.07 -4.11
C PHE A 440 -23.17 -0.71 -3.54
N ASP A 441 -23.66 0.47 -3.89
CA ASP A 441 -25.08 0.76 -3.77
C ASP A 441 -25.79 0.02 -4.91
N ILE A 442 -26.21 -1.21 -4.61
CA ILE A 442 -27.05 -1.98 -5.52
C ILE A 442 -28.42 -1.35 -5.49
N GLU A 443 -28.74 -0.53 -6.49
CA GLU A 443 -30.09 -0.06 -6.72
C GLU A 443 -30.98 -1.27 -7.07
N ILE A 444 -31.96 -1.52 -6.21
CA ILE A 444 -32.92 -2.60 -6.41
C ILE A 444 -33.85 -2.23 -7.57
N ASN A 445 -33.60 -2.82 -8.75
CA ASN A 445 -34.51 -2.67 -9.88
C ASN A 445 -35.69 -3.63 -9.73
N ASN A 446 -36.93 -3.08 -9.66
CA ASN A 446 -38.17 -3.83 -9.50
C ASN A 446 -38.44 -4.85 -10.62
N LYS A 447 -37.81 -4.73 -11.80
CA LYS A 447 -37.96 -5.68 -12.93
C LYS A 447 -37.09 -6.94 -12.76
N ILE A 448 -36.07 -6.91 -11.90
CA ILE A 448 -35.15 -8.03 -11.64
C ILE A 448 -35.07 -8.34 -10.14
N ILE A 449 -36.19 -8.22 -9.46
CA ILE A 449 -36.31 -8.32 -8.00
C ILE A 449 -35.68 -9.61 -7.42
N HIS A 450 -35.75 -10.72 -8.15
CA HIS A 450 -35.21 -11.99 -7.66
C HIS A 450 -33.68 -12.03 -7.75
N GLN A 451 -33.09 -11.56 -8.83
CA GLN A 451 -31.62 -11.53 -9.00
C GLN A 451 -30.97 -10.54 -8.04
N SER A 452 -31.56 -9.35 -7.84
CA SER A 452 -31.06 -8.36 -6.89
C SER A 452 -31.06 -8.89 -5.43
N LYS A 453 -32.07 -9.66 -5.04
CA LYS A 453 -32.10 -10.29 -3.71
C LYS A 453 -30.99 -11.33 -3.54
N LEU A 454 -30.71 -12.11 -4.58
CA LEU A 454 -29.65 -13.12 -4.55
C LEU A 454 -28.26 -12.46 -4.53
N LEU A 455 -28.05 -11.38 -5.28
CA LEU A 455 -26.79 -10.63 -5.24
C LEU A 455 -26.56 -9.94 -3.88
N ASN A 456 -27.60 -9.43 -3.24
CA ASN A 456 -27.50 -8.89 -1.88
C ASN A 456 -27.02 -9.92 -0.84
N TYR A 457 -27.18 -11.21 -1.09
CA TYR A 457 -26.60 -12.25 -0.25
C TYR A 457 -25.07 -12.17 -0.18
N PHE A 458 -24.42 -11.93 -1.29
CA PHE A 458 -22.94 -11.84 -1.35
C PHE A 458 -22.38 -10.58 -0.69
N ILE A 459 -23.22 -9.56 -0.45
CA ILE A 459 -22.85 -8.36 0.32
C ILE A 459 -23.10 -8.56 1.82
N LYS A 460 -24.28 -9.09 2.15
CA LYS A 460 -24.75 -9.29 3.52
C LYS A 460 -25.11 -10.73 3.68
N LYS A 461 -24.29 -11.55 4.34
CA LYS A 461 -24.59 -12.96 4.60
C LYS A 461 -25.97 -13.08 5.29
N ASN A 462 -27.02 -13.25 4.49
CA ASN A 462 -28.38 -13.52 4.95
C ASN A 462 -28.49 -15.02 5.33
N GLU A 463 -29.56 -15.37 6.07
CA GLU A 463 -29.82 -16.77 6.39
C GLU A 463 -30.01 -17.62 5.12
N ILE A 464 -29.28 -18.72 5.01
CA ILE A 464 -29.31 -19.66 3.88
C ILE A 464 -30.74 -20.08 3.54
N SER A 465 -31.58 -20.37 4.56
CA SER A 465 -32.97 -20.76 4.39
C SER A 465 -33.82 -19.74 3.63
N LYS A 466 -33.51 -18.46 3.76
CA LYS A 466 -34.21 -17.39 3.04
C LYS A 466 -33.77 -17.35 1.59
N ILE A 467 -32.45 -17.46 1.34
CA ILE A 467 -31.89 -17.50 0.01
C ILE A 467 -32.34 -18.73 -0.77
N GLU A 468 -32.46 -19.90 -0.14
CA GLU A 468 -33.03 -21.09 -0.75
C GLU A 468 -34.44 -20.85 -1.29
N LYS A 469 -35.30 -20.19 -0.50
CA LYS A 469 -36.67 -19.85 -0.93
C LYS A 469 -36.67 -18.89 -2.13
N ASP A 470 -35.81 -17.87 -2.07
CA ASP A 470 -35.71 -16.87 -3.15
C ASP A 470 -35.13 -17.51 -4.42
N THR A 471 -34.09 -18.35 -4.32
CA THR A 471 -33.51 -19.11 -5.45
C THR A 471 -34.52 -20.08 -6.06
N ASN A 472 -35.24 -20.87 -5.28
CA ASN A 472 -36.26 -21.75 -5.78
C ASN A 472 -37.45 -20.98 -6.41
N SER A 473 -37.75 -19.77 -5.93
CA SER A 473 -38.77 -18.90 -6.53
C SER A 473 -38.30 -18.37 -7.89
N LEU A 474 -37.04 -17.96 -8.03
CA LEU A 474 -36.43 -17.57 -9.30
C LEU A 474 -36.50 -18.72 -10.32
N LEU A 475 -36.02 -19.91 -9.94
CA LEU A 475 -36.03 -21.09 -10.79
C LEU A 475 -37.46 -21.52 -11.21
N LYS A 476 -38.44 -21.34 -10.34
CA LYS A 476 -39.87 -21.53 -10.69
C LYS A 476 -40.33 -20.54 -11.76
N SER A 477 -39.86 -19.30 -11.70
CA SER A 477 -40.18 -18.27 -12.69
C SER A 477 -39.52 -18.57 -14.03
N ILE A 478 -38.26 -18.99 -14.01
CA ILE A 478 -37.50 -19.41 -15.21
C ILE A 478 -38.20 -20.59 -15.88
N LYS A 479 -38.57 -21.63 -15.12
CA LYS A 479 -39.28 -22.81 -15.65
C LYS A 479 -40.62 -22.48 -16.31
N LYS A 480 -41.30 -21.45 -15.85
CA LYS A 480 -42.57 -20.99 -16.45
C LYS A 480 -42.36 -20.19 -17.73
N ASN A 481 -41.22 -19.56 -17.88
CA ASN A 481 -40.90 -18.73 -19.02
C ASN A 481 -40.12 -19.52 -20.08
N LYS A 482 -40.85 -20.15 -21.01
CA LYS A 482 -40.26 -20.96 -22.09
C LYS A 482 -39.31 -20.19 -23.04
N LYS A 483 -39.29 -18.87 -22.96
CA LYS A 483 -38.39 -17.98 -23.74
C LYS A 483 -37.13 -17.58 -22.98
N TYR A 484 -37.01 -17.98 -21.70
CA TYR A 484 -35.84 -17.67 -20.92
C TYR A 484 -34.73 -18.64 -21.29
N PHE A 485 -33.59 -18.07 -21.67
CA PHE A 485 -32.35 -18.80 -21.90
C PHE A 485 -31.46 -18.64 -20.67
N VAL A 486 -31.06 -19.75 -20.07
CA VAL A 486 -30.11 -19.75 -18.94
C VAL A 486 -28.73 -19.38 -19.49
N SER A 487 -28.22 -18.24 -19.06
CA SER A 487 -26.90 -17.74 -19.46
C SER A 487 -25.79 -18.29 -18.56
N ILE A 488 -24.54 -18.18 -18.99
CA ILE A 488 -23.37 -18.52 -18.16
C ILE A 488 -23.38 -17.70 -16.87
N ASN A 489 -23.78 -16.43 -16.92
CA ASN A 489 -23.91 -15.58 -15.71
C ASN A 489 -24.95 -16.14 -14.71
N ASP A 490 -26.05 -16.74 -15.20
CA ASP A 490 -27.02 -17.43 -14.32
C ASP A 490 -26.39 -18.68 -13.69
N LEU A 491 -25.57 -19.42 -14.45
CA LEU A 491 -24.85 -20.59 -13.94
C LEU A 491 -23.82 -20.20 -12.87
N ILE A 492 -23.02 -19.16 -13.12
CA ILE A 492 -22.05 -18.61 -12.16
C ILE A 492 -22.73 -18.25 -10.83
N LEU A 493 -23.88 -17.55 -10.91
CA LEU A 493 -24.66 -17.18 -9.72
C LEU A 493 -25.17 -18.41 -8.96
N LEU A 494 -25.77 -19.37 -9.68
CA LEU A 494 -26.35 -20.56 -9.06
C LEU A 494 -25.29 -21.47 -8.45
N GLU A 495 -24.17 -21.66 -9.14
CA GLU A 495 -23.07 -22.50 -8.67
C GLU A 495 -22.43 -21.91 -7.40
N SER A 496 -22.24 -20.59 -7.35
CA SER A 496 -21.74 -19.92 -6.14
C SER A 496 -22.70 -20.05 -4.96
N LEU A 497 -24.03 -19.98 -5.20
CA LEU A 497 -25.02 -20.21 -4.15
C LEU A 497 -25.01 -21.67 -3.67
N ILE A 498 -24.83 -22.63 -4.58
CA ILE A 498 -24.73 -24.06 -4.23
C ILE A 498 -23.46 -24.32 -3.43
N SER A 499 -22.34 -23.73 -3.81
CA SER A 499 -21.08 -23.80 -3.05
C SER A 499 -21.25 -23.32 -1.61
N ASP A 500 -22.05 -22.25 -1.40
CA ASP A 500 -22.37 -21.73 -0.07
C ASP A 500 -23.40 -22.59 0.70
N GLY A 501 -23.83 -23.74 0.15
CA GLY A 501 -24.74 -24.70 0.79
C GLY A 501 -26.22 -24.48 0.49
N VAL A 502 -26.57 -23.58 -0.46
CA VAL A 502 -27.98 -23.39 -0.88
C VAL A 502 -28.48 -24.60 -1.63
N GLN A 503 -29.56 -25.24 -1.13
CA GLN A 503 -30.14 -26.44 -1.74
C GLN A 503 -31.15 -26.08 -2.83
N ILE A 504 -30.92 -26.59 -4.04
CA ILE A 504 -31.84 -26.45 -5.16
C ILE A 504 -32.72 -27.69 -5.30
N SER A 505 -34.04 -27.48 -5.42
CA SER A 505 -35.00 -28.57 -5.59
C SER A 505 -34.72 -29.38 -6.86
N LYS A 506 -34.67 -30.72 -6.76
CA LYS A 506 -34.43 -31.67 -7.87
C LYS A 506 -35.25 -31.41 -9.13
N LYS A 507 -36.48 -30.88 -8.99
CA LYS A 507 -37.38 -30.55 -10.12
C LYS A 507 -36.86 -29.39 -11.02
N TYR A 508 -35.84 -28.65 -10.57
CA TYR A 508 -35.23 -27.55 -11.33
C TYR A 508 -33.84 -27.91 -11.86
N GLN A 509 -33.25 -29.03 -11.47
CA GLN A 509 -31.92 -29.44 -11.94
C GLN A 509 -31.85 -29.60 -13.46
N SER A 510 -32.96 -29.97 -14.11
CA SER A 510 -33.03 -30.06 -15.57
C SER A 510 -33.06 -28.71 -16.31
N LEU A 511 -33.08 -27.58 -15.61
CA LEU A 511 -33.05 -26.25 -16.24
C LEU A 511 -31.62 -25.78 -16.55
N PHE A 512 -30.64 -26.39 -15.90
CA PHE A 512 -29.24 -26.11 -16.06
C PHE A 512 -28.48 -27.43 -15.94
N GLU A 513 -27.75 -27.73 -16.96
CA GLU A 513 -26.70 -28.76 -16.90
C GLU A 513 -25.42 -27.98 -16.62
N PHE A 514 -24.83 -28.23 -15.44
CA PHE A 514 -23.47 -27.75 -15.20
C PHE A 514 -22.57 -28.57 -16.12
N GLU A 515 -22.11 -27.96 -17.21
CA GLU A 515 -20.98 -28.53 -17.93
C GLU A 515 -19.85 -28.71 -16.91
N GLN A 516 -19.20 -29.88 -16.92
CA GLN A 516 -18.02 -30.07 -16.08
C GLN A 516 -17.06 -28.92 -16.43
N SER A 517 -16.82 -28.03 -15.44
CA SER A 517 -15.93 -26.90 -15.64
C SER A 517 -14.60 -27.43 -16.17
N ASN A 518 -14.23 -27.05 -17.38
CA ASN A 518 -12.95 -27.39 -17.95
C ASN A 518 -11.86 -26.52 -17.29
N ILE A 519 -11.65 -26.72 -15.97
CA ILE A 519 -10.51 -26.11 -15.32
C ILE A 519 -9.26 -26.67 -15.99
N PRO A 520 -8.35 -25.83 -16.48
CA PRO A 520 -7.09 -26.28 -17.06
C PRO A 520 -6.37 -27.25 -16.12
N THR A 521 -5.83 -28.32 -16.69
CA THR A 521 -5.26 -29.43 -15.91
C THR A 521 -4.14 -28.97 -14.96
N ASP A 522 -3.37 -27.98 -15.36
CA ASP A 522 -2.31 -27.37 -14.55
C ASP A 522 -2.89 -26.67 -13.30
N ILE A 523 -3.98 -25.93 -13.45
CA ILE A 523 -4.64 -25.24 -12.32
C ILE A 523 -5.36 -26.26 -11.43
N GLN A 524 -6.04 -27.26 -12.01
CA GLN A 524 -6.66 -28.34 -11.22
C GLN A 524 -5.63 -29.10 -10.37
N LEU A 525 -4.42 -29.25 -10.87
CA LEU A 525 -3.33 -29.89 -10.12
C LEU A 525 -2.90 -29.02 -8.92
N LEU A 526 -2.79 -27.70 -9.11
CA LEU A 526 -2.50 -26.76 -8.03
C LEU A 526 -3.61 -26.77 -6.95
N ILE A 527 -4.88 -26.83 -7.36
CA ILE A 527 -6.02 -26.94 -6.45
C ILE A 527 -5.92 -28.22 -5.61
N ASN A 528 -5.68 -29.36 -6.27
CA ASN A 528 -5.56 -30.65 -5.61
C ASN A 528 -4.39 -30.72 -4.62
N ASN A 529 -3.32 -29.97 -4.89
CA ASN A 529 -2.16 -29.84 -4.01
C ASN A 529 -2.32 -28.78 -2.94
N SER A 530 -3.45 -28.07 -2.87
CA SER A 530 -3.70 -26.93 -1.98
C SER A 530 -2.69 -25.77 -2.15
N GLU A 531 -2.17 -25.56 -3.37
CA GLU A 531 -1.23 -24.49 -3.72
C GLU A 531 -1.99 -23.17 -3.98
N ILE A 532 -2.73 -22.71 -2.97
CA ILE A 532 -3.69 -21.59 -3.08
C ILE A 532 -3.01 -20.33 -3.62
N GLY A 533 -1.83 -19.99 -3.11
CA GLY A 533 -1.08 -18.80 -3.55
C GLY A 533 -0.74 -18.84 -5.04
N LEU A 534 -0.30 -19.99 -5.56
CA LEU A 534 -0.03 -20.17 -7.00
C LEU A 534 -1.31 -20.10 -7.83
N VAL A 535 -2.43 -20.66 -7.36
CA VAL A 535 -3.72 -20.52 -8.06
C VAL A 535 -4.09 -19.04 -8.18
N LEU A 536 -4.01 -18.25 -7.10
CA LEU A 536 -4.30 -16.81 -7.15
C LEU A 536 -3.39 -16.08 -8.14
N LEU A 537 -2.08 -16.37 -8.15
CA LEU A 537 -1.18 -15.76 -9.14
C LEU A 537 -1.56 -16.13 -10.59
N ARG A 538 -2.04 -17.36 -10.83
CA ARG A 538 -2.51 -17.79 -12.17
C ARG A 538 -3.80 -17.04 -12.54
N LEU A 539 -4.71 -16.82 -11.60
CA LEU A 539 -5.91 -16.01 -11.86
C LEU A 539 -5.54 -14.56 -12.17
N VAL A 540 -4.59 -13.97 -11.45
CA VAL A 540 -4.05 -12.63 -11.75
C VAL A 540 -3.43 -12.58 -13.16
N GLU A 541 -2.69 -13.62 -13.57
CA GLU A 541 -2.08 -13.71 -14.89
C GLU A 541 -3.14 -13.80 -16.01
N ILE A 542 -4.25 -14.51 -15.76
CA ILE A 542 -5.38 -14.62 -16.70
C ILE A 542 -6.12 -13.30 -16.86
N ILE A 543 -6.39 -12.58 -15.77
CA ILE A 543 -7.00 -11.24 -15.82
C ILE A 543 -6.04 -10.26 -16.52
N GLY A 544 -4.78 -10.23 -16.11
CA GLY A 544 -3.73 -9.42 -16.72
C GLY A 544 -4.06 -7.93 -16.76
N GLN A 545 -4.15 -7.38 -17.96
CA GLN A 545 -4.43 -5.96 -18.21
C GLN A 545 -5.92 -5.63 -18.39
N ASP A 546 -6.75 -6.66 -18.53
CA ASP A 546 -8.16 -6.49 -18.85
C ASP A 546 -8.99 -6.19 -17.58
N ASP A 547 -10.00 -5.34 -17.73
CA ASP A 547 -11.01 -5.17 -16.67
C ASP A 547 -11.82 -6.47 -16.55
N ILE A 548 -12.01 -6.95 -15.32
CA ILE A 548 -12.71 -8.22 -15.06
C ILE A 548 -14.12 -8.27 -15.71
N LYS A 549 -14.75 -7.11 -15.92
CA LYS A 549 -16.03 -7.00 -16.62
C LYS A 549 -15.94 -7.26 -18.11
N SER A 550 -14.75 -7.12 -18.70
CA SER A 550 -14.52 -7.31 -20.13
C SER A 550 -14.10 -8.73 -20.46
N LEU A 551 -13.84 -9.56 -19.45
CA LEU A 551 -13.51 -10.97 -19.63
C LEU A 551 -14.69 -11.73 -20.27
N ASP A 552 -14.37 -12.72 -21.09
CA ASP A 552 -15.39 -13.58 -21.69
C ASP A 552 -16.10 -14.43 -20.61
N PRO A 553 -17.36 -14.80 -20.84
CA PRO A 553 -18.14 -15.54 -19.86
C PRO A 553 -17.55 -16.89 -19.46
N ASP A 554 -16.82 -17.58 -20.35
CA ASP A 554 -16.23 -18.88 -20.05
C ASP A 554 -15.03 -18.73 -19.12
N THR A 555 -14.20 -17.70 -19.31
CA THR A 555 -13.12 -17.34 -18.40
C THR A 555 -13.64 -16.95 -17.03
N LEU A 556 -14.72 -16.16 -16.95
CA LEU A 556 -15.37 -15.82 -15.68
C LEU A 556 -15.92 -17.06 -14.96
N TYR A 557 -16.58 -17.94 -15.71
CA TYR A 557 -17.11 -19.21 -15.15
C TYR A 557 -15.98 -20.06 -14.57
N PHE A 558 -14.90 -20.25 -15.33
CA PHE A 558 -13.71 -20.94 -14.87
C PHE A 558 -13.14 -20.33 -13.57
N MET A 559 -12.98 -18.99 -13.52
CA MET A 559 -12.42 -18.31 -12.34
C MET A 559 -13.31 -18.52 -11.11
N ILE A 560 -14.62 -18.34 -11.24
CA ILE A 560 -15.57 -18.51 -10.15
C ILE A 560 -15.61 -19.95 -9.66
N THR A 561 -15.61 -20.93 -10.57
CA THR A 561 -15.56 -22.35 -10.21
C THR A 561 -14.26 -22.71 -9.47
N THR A 562 -13.13 -22.11 -9.89
CA THR A 562 -11.85 -22.28 -9.20
C THR A 562 -11.91 -21.74 -7.77
N LEU A 563 -12.45 -20.55 -7.56
CA LEU A 563 -12.60 -19.94 -6.24
C LEU A 563 -13.61 -20.70 -5.36
N ASN A 564 -14.69 -21.22 -5.94
CA ASN A 564 -15.64 -22.07 -5.25
C ASN A 564 -15.01 -23.38 -4.76
N GLN A 565 -14.13 -24.03 -5.57
CA GLN A 565 -13.43 -25.27 -5.16
C GLN A 565 -12.41 -25.04 -4.03
N LEU A 566 -11.93 -23.81 -3.88
CA LEU A 566 -10.98 -23.41 -2.85
C LEU A 566 -11.63 -22.79 -1.61
N ASP A 567 -12.96 -22.62 -1.62
CA ASP A 567 -13.75 -21.92 -0.57
C ASP A 567 -13.28 -20.47 -0.32
N ILE A 568 -12.80 -19.78 -1.37
CA ILE A 568 -12.32 -18.38 -1.29
C ILE A 568 -13.49 -17.44 -1.59
N ASP A 569 -14.45 -17.42 -0.67
CA ASP A 569 -15.70 -16.66 -0.80
C ASP A 569 -15.51 -15.13 -0.93
N PRO A 570 -14.66 -14.45 -0.14
CA PRO A 570 -14.57 -13.00 -0.21
C PRO A 570 -14.13 -12.50 -1.60
N ILE A 571 -13.08 -13.08 -2.18
CA ILE A 571 -12.58 -12.73 -3.53
C ILE A 571 -13.63 -13.08 -4.59
N ARG A 572 -14.25 -14.29 -4.49
CA ARG A 572 -15.34 -14.70 -5.38
C ARG A 572 -16.51 -13.72 -5.35
N ASN A 573 -16.94 -13.32 -4.15
CA ASN A 573 -18.10 -12.44 -3.97
C ASN A 573 -17.83 -11.05 -4.56
N ASP A 574 -16.61 -10.52 -4.40
CA ASP A 574 -16.21 -9.25 -5.01
C ASP A 574 -16.28 -9.33 -6.54
N ILE A 575 -15.77 -10.41 -7.13
CA ILE A 575 -15.86 -10.64 -8.59
C ILE A 575 -17.32 -10.72 -9.03
N LEU A 576 -18.16 -11.50 -8.34
CA LEU A 576 -19.59 -11.64 -8.66
C LEU A 576 -20.31 -10.29 -8.65
N LEU A 577 -20.04 -9.46 -7.65
CA LEU A 577 -20.64 -8.12 -7.52
C LEU A 577 -20.18 -7.16 -8.62
N LYS A 578 -18.97 -7.34 -9.16
CA LYS A 578 -18.46 -6.57 -10.28
C LYS A 578 -19.04 -7.01 -11.62
N VAL A 579 -19.18 -8.32 -11.87
CA VAL A 579 -19.49 -8.87 -13.21
C VAL A 579 -20.96 -9.21 -13.43
N LEU A 580 -21.74 -9.46 -12.37
CA LEU A 580 -23.17 -9.73 -12.48
C LEU A 580 -23.96 -8.41 -12.42
N PRO A 581 -24.11 -7.69 -13.54
CA PRO A 581 -24.85 -6.44 -13.53
C PRO A 581 -26.31 -6.73 -13.22
N LEU A 582 -26.88 -5.94 -12.36
CA LEU A 582 -28.32 -5.75 -12.32
C LEU A 582 -28.72 -5.22 -13.70
N LYS A 583 -29.21 -6.10 -14.59
CA LYS A 583 -29.77 -5.63 -15.86
C LYS A 583 -30.95 -4.72 -15.54
N VAL A 584 -30.77 -3.44 -15.87
CA VAL A 584 -31.84 -2.44 -15.85
C VAL A 584 -32.89 -2.76 -16.91
#